data_61ca91b9ea2e03b98d6693a0ce8058a6
#
_entry.id   61ca91b9ea2e03b98d6693a0ce8058a6
#
_cell.length_a   1.000
_cell.length_b   1.000
_cell.length_c   1.000
_cell.angle_alpha   90.00
_cell.angle_beta   90.00
_cell.angle_gamma   90.00
#
_symmetry.space_group_name_H-M   'P 1'
#
loop_
_entity.id
_entity.type
_entity.pdbx_description
1 polymer ?
#
loop_
_entity_poly.entity_id
_entity_poly.type
_entity_poly.pdbx_seq_one_letter_code
_entity_poly.pdbx_strand_id
1 'polypeptide(L)'
;MKYIFSLLVFTIVFTLLGCSSCDGENPSVKLINNGTGKADIQIKTSGGNTENINNILVGNVSKKRTFDKGDIELTINIQGVNEPIEYKLKILDCRDYIVKINSDNTVSGSSTERD
;
A
#
# COMPACT_ATOMS: atom_id res chain seq x y z
N MET A 1 36.83 17.98 35.90
CA MET A 1 35.74 17.44 36.32
C MET A 1 34.49 17.89 35.66
N LYS A 2 34.33 19.09 35.48
CA LYS A 2 33.18 19.55 34.90
C LYS A 2 33.00 19.14 33.48
N TYR A 3 34.01 18.88 32.84
CA TYR A 3 33.97 18.61 31.46
C TYR A 3 33.26 17.36 31.17
N ILE A 4 33.34 16.46 31.98
CA ILE A 4 32.82 15.23 31.83
C ILE A 4 31.38 15.25 31.54
N PHE A 5 30.71 16.15 32.16
CA PHE A 5 29.43 16.29 31.99
C PHE A 5 28.92 16.63 30.70
N SER A 6 29.56 17.33 30.02
CA SER A 6 29.24 17.80 28.80
C SER A 6 29.19 16.61 27.85
N LEU A 7 30.05 15.73 28.02
CA LEU A 7 30.19 14.66 27.18
C LEU A 7 29.02 13.80 27.25
N LEU A 8 28.49 13.64 28.34
CA LEU A 8 27.42 12.82 28.57
C LEU A 8 26.22 13.24 27.85
N VAL A 9 25.96 14.45 27.82
CA VAL A 9 24.84 15.00 27.21
C VAL A 9 24.83 14.73 25.77
N PHE A 10 25.94 14.83 25.21
CA PHE A 10 26.08 14.67 23.87
C PHE A 10 25.68 13.31 23.41
N THR A 11 25.94 12.34 24.15
CA THR A 11 25.69 11.01 23.79
C THR A 11 24.21 10.74 23.67
N ILE A 12 23.46 11.35 24.46
CA ILE A 12 22.10 11.15 24.46
C ILE A 12 21.43 11.59 23.21
N VAL A 13 21.79 12.67 22.74
CA VAL A 13 21.21 13.23 21.58
C VAL A 13 21.34 12.31 20.44
N PHE A 14 22.47 11.70 20.35
CA PHE A 14 22.76 10.88 19.29
C PHE A 14 21.85 9.71 19.20
N THR A 15 21.45 9.18 20.25
CA THR A 15 20.64 8.03 20.26
C THR A 15 19.31 8.26 19.63
N LEU A 16 18.82 9.44 19.73
CA LEU A 16 17.56 9.72 19.18
C LEU A 16 17.50 9.65 17.70
N LEU A 17 18.55 9.90 17.09
CA LEU A 17 18.58 9.91 15.66
C LEU A 17 18.50 8.54 15.05
N GLY A 18 18.72 7.56 15.82
CA GLY A 18 18.69 6.24 15.30
C GLY A 18 17.32 5.63 15.21
N CYS A 19 16.31 6.39 15.49
CA CYS A 19 15.01 5.86 15.55
C CYS A 19 14.22 5.84 14.27
N SER A 20 14.81 6.02 13.17
CA SER A 20 14.13 5.97 11.97
C SER A 20 13.73 4.57 11.69
N SER A 21 12.51 4.36 11.42
CA SER A 21 11.97 3.05 11.49
C SER A 21 11.81 2.31 10.21
N CYS A 22 11.45 2.91 9.14
CA CYS A 22 11.27 2.17 7.91
C CYS A 22 12.54 2.17 7.09
N ASP A 23 13.00 0.99 6.72
CA ASP A 23 14.26 0.86 6.06
C ASP A 23 14.08 0.03 4.79
N GLY A 24 13.52 0.60 3.81
CA GLY A 24 13.38 -0.05 2.52
C GLY A 24 12.39 -1.20 2.48
N GLU A 25 11.44 -1.22 3.38
CA GLU A 25 10.45 -2.29 3.39
C GLU A 25 9.49 -2.17 2.22
N ASN A 26 9.10 -3.29 1.68
CA ASN A 26 8.19 -3.33 0.54
C ASN A 26 6.84 -2.72 0.84
N PRO A 27 6.25 -2.04 -0.12
CA PRO A 27 4.94 -1.45 0.08
C PRO A 27 3.85 -2.51 0.16
N SER A 28 2.75 -2.17 0.75
CA SER A 28 1.60 -3.05 0.82
C SER A 28 0.40 -2.41 0.12
N VAL A 29 -0.50 -3.25 -0.34
CA VAL A 29 -1.75 -2.81 -0.98
C VAL A 29 -2.92 -3.58 -0.40
N LYS A 30 -3.98 -2.88 -0.12
CA LYS A 30 -5.21 -3.43 0.38
C LYS A 30 -6.34 -2.88 -0.49
N LEU A 31 -7.35 -3.69 -0.75
CA LEU A 31 -8.46 -3.31 -1.63
C LEU A 31 -9.75 -3.25 -0.85
N ILE A 32 -10.51 -2.20 -1.08
CA ILE A 32 -11.82 -2.03 -0.47
C ILE A 32 -12.85 -2.01 -1.58
N ASN A 33 -13.86 -2.83 -1.49
CA ASN A 33 -14.92 -2.87 -2.48
C ASN A 33 -16.20 -2.25 -1.95
N ASN A 34 -16.47 -1.02 -2.35
CA ASN A 34 -17.73 -0.35 -2.06
C ASN A 34 -18.55 -0.17 -3.34
N GLY A 35 -18.22 -0.94 -4.36
CA GLY A 35 -18.89 -0.85 -5.65
C GLY A 35 -20.23 -1.56 -5.70
N THR A 36 -20.69 -1.85 -6.90
CA THR A 36 -22.02 -2.39 -7.11
C THR A 36 -22.09 -3.91 -7.16
N GLY A 37 -20.95 -4.58 -7.16
CA GLY A 37 -20.90 -6.04 -7.22
C GLY A 37 -19.60 -6.60 -6.75
N LYS A 38 -19.54 -7.90 -6.66
CA LYS A 38 -18.34 -8.63 -6.25
C LYS A 38 -17.20 -8.29 -7.21
N ALA A 39 -16.02 -8.11 -6.71
CA ALA A 39 -14.87 -7.73 -7.51
C ALA A 39 -13.79 -8.81 -7.53
N ASP A 40 -13.25 -9.03 -8.72
CA ASP A 40 -12.07 -9.88 -8.92
C ASP A 40 -10.99 -8.96 -9.50
N ILE A 41 -9.82 -9.01 -8.94
CA ILE A 41 -8.75 -8.10 -9.31
C ILE A 41 -7.50 -8.85 -9.69
N GLN A 42 -6.96 -8.49 -10.86
CA GLN A 42 -5.71 -9.02 -11.33
C GLN A 42 -4.68 -7.92 -11.21
N ILE A 43 -3.57 -8.19 -10.57
CA ILE A 43 -2.52 -7.21 -10.37
C ILE A 43 -1.27 -7.65 -11.13
N LYS A 44 -0.84 -6.80 -12.06
CA LYS A 44 0.41 -7.03 -12.75
C LYS A 44 1.46 -6.26 -11.97
N THR A 45 2.42 -6.97 -11.43
CA THR A 45 3.45 -6.36 -10.56
C THR A 45 4.54 -5.73 -11.40
N SER A 46 5.37 -4.92 -10.76
CA SER A 46 6.49 -4.25 -11.45
C SER A 46 7.50 -5.24 -12.01
N GLY A 47 7.58 -6.41 -11.44
CA GLY A 47 8.46 -7.46 -11.94
C GLY A 47 7.87 -8.29 -13.08
N GLY A 48 6.66 -7.98 -13.50
CA GLY A 48 6.02 -8.70 -14.59
C GLY A 48 5.19 -9.89 -14.18
N ASN A 49 5.13 -10.20 -12.91
CA ASN A 49 4.30 -11.30 -12.41
C ASN A 49 2.86 -10.83 -12.28
N THR A 50 1.94 -11.79 -12.29
CA THR A 50 0.53 -11.48 -12.13
C THR A 50 0.01 -12.16 -10.87
N GLU A 51 -0.72 -11.42 -10.06
CA GLU A 51 -1.36 -11.95 -8.86
C GLU A 51 -2.84 -11.64 -8.90
N ASN A 52 -3.65 -12.55 -8.36
CA ASN A 52 -5.10 -12.38 -8.38
C ASN A 52 -5.65 -12.29 -6.95
N ILE A 53 -6.59 -11.37 -6.76
CA ILE A 53 -7.35 -11.28 -5.53
C ILE A 53 -8.80 -11.37 -5.95
N ASN A 54 -9.42 -12.48 -5.63
CA ASN A 54 -10.76 -12.78 -6.14
C ASN A 54 -11.82 -12.72 -5.07
N ASN A 55 -13.04 -12.55 -5.49
CA ASN A 55 -14.22 -12.64 -4.63
C ASN A 55 -14.29 -11.65 -3.48
N ILE A 56 -13.96 -10.40 -3.77
CA ILE A 56 -14.11 -9.36 -2.76
C ILE A 56 -15.54 -8.88 -2.83
N LEU A 57 -16.31 -9.24 -1.82
CA LEU A 57 -17.72 -8.87 -1.79
C LEU A 57 -17.90 -7.37 -1.50
N VAL A 58 -19.04 -6.84 -1.89
CA VAL A 58 -19.35 -5.44 -1.61
C VAL A 58 -19.33 -5.22 -0.10
N GLY A 59 -18.64 -4.18 0.32
CA GLY A 59 -18.47 -3.85 1.73
C GLY A 59 -17.27 -4.50 2.39
N ASN A 60 -16.58 -5.37 1.67
CA ASN A 60 -15.43 -6.08 2.24
C ASN A 60 -14.09 -5.48 1.85
N VAL A 61 -13.10 -5.85 2.63
CA VAL A 61 -11.72 -5.40 2.43
C VAL A 61 -10.85 -6.62 2.23
N SER A 62 -9.96 -6.58 1.27
CA SER A 62 -9.05 -7.70 1.04
C SER A 62 -7.97 -7.74 2.11
N LYS A 63 -7.24 -8.85 2.18
CA LYS A 63 -6.07 -8.93 3.02
C LYS A 63 -5.00 -8.03 2.43
N LYS A 64 -4.19 -7.50 3.29
CA LYS A 64 -3.06 -6.69 2.88
C LYS A 64 -2.02 -7.59 2.21
N ARG A 65 -1.51 -7.17 1.08
CA ARG A 65 -0.45 -7.90 0.38
C ARG A 65 0.73 -6.98 0.11
N THR A 66 1.93 -7.53 0.13
CA THR A 66 3.13 -6.77 -0.17
C THR A 66 3.58 -7.05 -1.59
N PHE A 67 4.14 -6.05 -2.23
CA PHE A 67 4.64 -6.16 -3.59
C PHE A 67 5.97 -5.41 -3.68
N ASP A 68 6.74 -5.70 -4.69
CA ASP A 68 7.94 -4.93 -4.96
C ASP A 68 7.54 -3.52 -5.39
N LYS A 69 8.32 -2.54 -5.06
CA LYS A 69 8.04 -1.16 -5.46
C LYS A 69 8.03 -1.01 -6.97
N GLY A 70 7.38 -0.01 -7.46
CA GLY A 70 7.33 0.31 -8.88
C GLY A 70 5.89 0.45 -9.34
N ASP A 71 5.71 0.39 -10.65
CA ASP A 71 4.39 0.56 -11.23
C ASP A 71 3.64 -0.75 -11.23
N ILE A 72 2.42 -0.73 -10.73
CA ILE A 72 1.55 -1.89 -10.81
C ILE A 72 0.29 -1.51 -11.58
N GLU A 73 -0.30 -2.51 -12.22
CA GLU A 73 -1.54 -2.30 -12.97
C GLU A 73 -2.60 -3.24 -12.42
N LEU A 74 -3.73 -2.67 -12.06
CA LEU A 74 -4.84 -3.45 -11.56
C LEU A 74 -5.90 -3.53 -12.66
N THR A 75 -6.38 -4.73 -12.93
CA THR A 75 -7.52 -4.93 -13.81
C THR A 75 -8.64 -5.44 -12.93
N ILE A 76 -9.69 -4.66 -12.80
CA ILE A 76 -10.77 -4.92 -11.87
C ILE A 76 -12.02 -5.31 -12.62
N ASN A 77 -12.52 -6.50 -12.33
CA ASN A 77 -13.77 -6.97 -12.90
C ASN A 77 -14.83 -6.97 -11.83
N ILE A 78 -15.91 -6.26 -12.08
CA ILE A 78 -17.01 -6.15 -11.13
C ILE A 78 -18.20 -6.91 -11.69
N GLN A 79 -18.78 -7.75 -10.88
CA GLN A 79 -19.92 -8.55 -11.30
C GLN A 79 -21.06 -7.62 -11.72
N GLY A 80 -21.57 -7.83 -12.92
CA GLY A 80 -22.63 -6.99 -13.46
C GLY A 80 -22.13 -5.81 -14.29
N VAL A 81 -20.82 -5.61 -14.35
CA VAL A 81 -20.23 -4.56 -15.17
C VAL A 81 -19.49 -5.23 -16.31
N ASN A 82 -19.83 -4.85 -17.53
CA ASN A 82 -19.31 -5.55 -18.71
C ASN A 82 -17.83 -5.33 -19.00
N GLU A 83 -17.32 -4.17 -18.71
CA GLU A 83 -15.93 -3.87 -19.05
C GLU A 83 -15.07 -3.79 -17.80
N PRO A 84 -13.84 -4.30 -17.88
CA PRO A 84 -12.94 -4.21 -16.73
C PRO A 84 -12.48 -2.77 -16.54
N ILE A 85 -12.15 -2.44 -15.33
CA ILE A 85 -11.62 -1.13 -14.98
C ILE A 85 -10.11 -1.29 -14.80
N GLU A 86 -9.34 -0.48 -15.47
CA GLU A 86 -7.89 -0.51 -15.31
C GLU A 86 -7.43 0.64 -14.45
N TYR A 87 -6.57 0.34 -13.51
CA TYR A 87 -6.06 1.34 -12.59
C TYR A 87 -4.56 1.15 -12.40
N LYS A 88 -3.80 2.20 -12.67
CA LYS A 88 -2.35 2.17 -12.54
C LYS A 88 -1.93 2.89 -11.28
N LEU A 89 -0.97 2.32 -10.57
CA LEU A 89 -0.52 2.86 -9.32
C LEU A 89 0.98 2.68 -9.18
N LYS A 90 1.67 3.74 -8.83
CA LYS A 90 3.09 3.65 -8.53
C LYS A 90 3.24 3.48 -7.03
N ILE A 91 3.82 2.38 -6.60
CA ILE A 91 3.99 2.11 -5.19
C ILE A 91 5.45 2.25 -4.78
N LEU A 92 5.66 2.91 -3.66
CA LEU A 92 6.99 3.21 -3.15
C LEU A 92 7.21 2.48 -1.83
N ASP A 93 8.46 2.22 -1.50
CA ASP A 93 8.81 1.56 -0.24
C ASP A 93 8.27 2.32 0.96
N CYS A 94 8.05 1.61 2.02
CA CYS A 94 7.64 2.16 3.31
C CYS A 94 6.28 2.83 3.30
N ARG A 95 5.41 2.39 2.41
CA ARG A 95 4.06 2.94 2.34
C ARG A 95 3.02 1.84 2.29
N ASP A 96 1.88 2.11 2.89
CA ASP A 96 0.71 1.24 2.80
C ASP A 96 -0.32 1.92 1.92
N TYR A 97 -0.75 1.23 0.89
CA TYR A 97 -1.69 1.77 -0.07
C TYR A 97 -3.07 1.14 0.09
N ILE A 98 -4.10 1.94 -0.15
CA ILE A 98 -5.47 1.45 -0.16
C ILE A 98 -6.06 1.82 -1.51
N VAL A 99 -6.54 0.83 -2.23
CA VAL A 99 -7.24 1.05 -3.49
C VAL A 99 -8.71 0.78 -3.22
N LYS A 100 -9.55 1.74 -3.50
CA LYS A 100 -10.96 1.66 -3.18
C LYS A 100 -11.80 1.72 -4.44
N ILE A 101 -12.73 0.77 -4.56
CA ILE A 101 -13.77 0.83 -5.57
C ILE A 101 -14.90 1.59 -4.95
N ASN A 102 -15.25 2.73 -5.50
CA ASN A 102 -16.27 3.62 -4.95
C ASN A 102 -17.67 3.15 -5.35
N SER A 103 -18.69 3.72 -4.77
CA SER A 103 -20.08 3.29 -5.01
C SER A 103 -20.52 3.44 -6.47
N ASP A 104 -19.91 4.29 -7.21
CA ASP A 104 -20.18 4.46 -8.63
C ASP A 104 -19.21 3.65 -9.51
N ASN A 105 -18.48 2.75 -8.92
CA ASN A 105 -17.46 1.91 -9.56
C ASN A 105 -16.24 2.67 -10.09
N THR A 106 -16.04 3.91 -9.68
CA THR A 106 -14.77 4.56 -9.94
C THR A 106 -13.75 4.06 -8.93
N VAL A 107 -12.49 4.16 -9.26
CA VAL A 107 -11.42 3.63 -8.41
C VAL A 107 -10.53 4.77 -7.95
N SER A 108 -10.18 4.76 -6.68
CA SER A 108 -9.29 5.76 -6.13
C SER A 108 -8.25 5.09 -5.22
N GLY A 109 -7.09 5.71 -5.11
CA GLY A 109 -6.01 5.19 -4.27
C GLY A 109 -5.54 6.22 -3.27
N SER A 110 -5.09 5.75 -2.13
CA SER A 110 -4.49 6.60 -1.11
C SER A 110 -3.35 5.83 -0.46
N SER A 111 -2.48 6.53 0.24
CA SER A 111 -1.36 5.87 0.91
C SER A 111 -1.03 6.54 2.21
N THR A 112 -0.42 5.76 3.09
CA THR A 112 0.07 6.23 4.37
C THR A 112 1.52 5.82 4.49
N GLU A 113 2.34 6.73 4.94
CA GLU A 113 3.75 6.44 5.14
C GLU A 113 3.92 5.64 6.42
N ARG A 114 4.76 4.63 6.39
CA ARG A 114 5.10 3.85 7.57
C ARG A 114 6.26 4.51 8.31
N ASP A 115 6.18 4.56 9.56
CA ASP A 115 7.26 5.14 10.37
C ASP A 115 8.37 4.15 10.64
#